data_404c13e2401f1b65f08f71b8f89cbc3b
#
_entry.id   404c13e2401f1b65f08f71b8f89cbc3b
#
_cell.length_a   1.000
_cell.length_b   1.000
_cell.length_c   1.000
_cell.angle_alpha   90.00
_cell.angle_beta   90.00
_cell.angle_gamma   90.00
#
_symmetry.space_group_name_H-M   'P 1'
#
loop_
_entity.id
_entity.type
_entity.pdbx_description
1 polymer ?
#
loop_
_entity_poly.entity_id
_entity_poly.type
_entity_poly.pdbx_seq_one_letter_code
_entity_poly.pdbx_strand_id
1 'polypeptide(L)'
;MILRFALLSAAAALTLTACAPDAAVPAAEPEVQAEELLLPLPEATTPEITAADLAVRIKTVADDAFEGRGPSTPAGEASAAWIAAEMARIGLQPGGDNGTFFQEVKMVNQTVDPATSELVVTWPDGDELSLAMKDQAVYWTKHQNTDTVSFDPTDVVFVGYGAVAPEYNWNDYAGQDYKGKTVLILVNDPGYATGDPALFNGRAMTYYGRWTYKFEEAARQGATAALVIHETEPAAYGWEVVSGSWTGAQSDLVRPDGGESRAQLEGWITRDTAAEMFQKAGLDFEAMKTAAKTPGFKPVALDGLKVRASIHQTIEPGSSRNVVGVIPGTTKPDEYVLYTAHWDHLGKKTGEKAGKE
;
A
#
# COMPACT_ATOMS: atom_id res chain seq x y z
N MET A 1 4.71 -86.63 27.55
CA MET A 1 3.50 -85.86 27.88
C MET A 1 3.21 -85.04 26.62
N ILE A 2 2.29 -85.55 25.79
CA ILE A 2 2.01 -85.11 24.46
C ILE A 2 0.67 -84.40 24.47
N LEU A 3 0.67 -83.10 24.09
CA LEU A 3 -0.55 -82.34 23.94
C LEU A 3 -0.80 -82.08 22.44
N ARG A 4 -1.92 -82.63 21.94
CA ARG A 4 -2.41 -82.49 20.58
C ARG A 4 -3.25 -81.24 20.51
N PHE A 5 -2.98 -80.35 19.58
CA PHE A 5 -3.85 -79.28 19.14
C PHE A 5 -4.53 -79.66 17.82
N ALA A 6 -5.82 -79.57 17.79
CA ALA A 6 -6.69 -79.80 16.64
C ALA A 6 -6.79 -78.50 15.80
N LEU A 7 -6.58 -78.63 14.49
CA LEU A 7 -6.88 -77.58 13.51
C LEU A 7 -8.36 -77.64 13.12
N LEU A 8 -9.07 -76.53 13.34
CA LEU A 8 -10.36 -76.27 12.71
C LEU A 8 -10.12 -75.41 11.44
N SER A 9 -10.49 -75.99 10.30
CA SER A 9 -10.51 -75.31 9.03
C SER A 9 -11.86 -74.58 8.87
N ALA A 10 -11.86 -73.26 8.84
CA ALA A 10 -13.02 -72.45 8.45
C ALA A 10 -12.87 -72.00 6.96
N ALA A 11 -13.75 -72.51 6.12
CA ALA A 11 -13.83 -72.08 4.71
C ALA A 11 -14.61 -70.75 4.68
N ALA A 12 -13.93 -69.68 4.28
CA ALA A 12 -14.56 -68.40 3.98
C ALA A 12 -14.92 -68.33 2.51
N ALA A 13 -16.24 -68.25 2.22
CA ALA A 13 -16.74 -67.97 0.91
C ALA A 13 -16.56 -66.46 0.59
N LEU A 14 -15.73 -66.16 -0.41
CA LEU A 14 -15.67 -64.83 -0.99
C LEU A 14 -16.84 -64.57 -1.91
N THR A 15 -17.75 -63.69 -1.49
CA THR A 15 -18.74 -63.06 -2.41
C THR A 15 -18.11 -61.88 -3.08
N LEU A 16 -17.87 -61.97 -4.39
CA LEU A 16 -17.50 -60.82 -5.21
C LEU A 16 -18.75 -59.92 -5.35
N THR A 17 -18.78 -58.80 -4.67
CA THR A 17 -19.70 -57.71 -4.92
C THR A 17 -19.10 -56.85 -6.06
N ALA A 18 -19.76 -56.84 -7.22
CA ALA A 18 -19.43 -55.94 -8.30
C ALA A 18 -19.69 -54.48 -7.85
N CYS A 19 -18.65 -53.66 -7.78
CA CYS A 19 -18.82 -52.21 -7.62
C CYS A 19 -19.48 -51.65 -8.88
N ALA A 20 -20.68 -51.14 -8.72
CA ALA A 20 -21.26 -50.21 -9.71
C ALA A 20 -20.44 -48.90 -9.70
N PRO A 21 -20.26 -48.22 -10.83
CA PRO A 21 -19.59 -46.94 -10.85
C PRO A 21 -20.39 -45.95 -10.02
N ASP A 22 -19.72 -45.30 -9.06
CA ASP A 22 -20.27 -44.18 -8.27
C ASP A 22 -20.87 -43.15 -9.24
N ALA A 23 -22.15 -42.91 -9.09
CA ALA A 23 -22.81 -41.78 -9.73
C ALA A 23 -22.11 -40.53 -9.17
N ALA A 24 -21.54 -39.71 -10.07
CA ALA A 24 -20.94 -38.42 -9.69
C ALA A 24 -21.97 -37.64 -8.85
N VAL A 25 -21.63 -37.40 -7.59
CA VAL A 25 -22.38 -36.48 -6.74
C VAL A 25 -22.33 -35.15 -7.45
N PRO A 26 -23.46 -34.53 -7.80
CA PRO A 26 -23.41 -33.18 -8.36
C PRO A 26 -22.70 -32.29 -7.33
N ALA A 27 -21.70 -31.56 -7.77
CA ALA A 27 -21.03 -30.55 -6.96
C ALA A 27 -22.13 -29.66 -6.37
N ALA A 28 -22.18 -29.59 -5.05
CA ALA A 28 -23.08 -28.66 -4.38
C ALA A 28 -22.79 -27.28 -4.94
N GLU A 29 -23.82 -26.62 -5.48
CA GLU A 29 -23.70 -25.21 -5.83
C GLU A 29 -23.20 -24.48 -4.57
N PRO A 30 -22.15 -23.65 -4.67
CA PRO A 30 -21.68 -22.90 -3.52
C PRO A 30 -22.83 -22.01 -3.06
N GLU A 31 -23.42 -22.35 -1.91
CA GLU A 31 -24.32 -21.44 -1.20
C GLU A 31 -23.49 -20.22 -0.86
N VAL A 32 -23.58 -19.17 -1.67
CA VAL A 32 -23.27 -17.81 -1.24
C VAL A 32 -24.25 -17.58 -0.08
N GLN A 33 -23.76 -17.66 1.16
CA GLN A 33 -24.55 -17.20 2.30
C GLN A 33 -24.99 -15.80 1.92
N ALA A 34 -26.31 -15.62 1.77
CA ALA A 34 -26.88 -14.37 1.36
C ALA A 34 -26.72 -13.38 2.52
N GLU A 35 -25.55 -12.74 2.58
CA GLU A 35 -25.45 -11.44 3.24
C GLU A 35 -26.49 -10.55 2.55
N GLU A 36 -27.40 -9.98 3.33
CA GLU A 36 -28.42 -9.09 2.80
C GLU A 36 -27.70 -7.93 2.08
N LEU A 37 -27.80 -7.93 0.75
CA LEU A 37 -27.11 -6.91 -0.05
C LEU A 37 -27.68 -5.54 0.27
N LEU A 38 -26.81 -4.59 0.56
CA LEU A 38 -27.19 -3.23 0.90
C LEU A 38 -27.92 -2.53 -0.26
N LEU A 39 -27.59 -2.87 -1.50
CA LEU A 39 -28.24 -2.39 -2.71
C LEU A 39 -28.63 -3.55 -3.63
N PRO A 40 -29.71 -3.43 -4.42
CA PRO A 40 -30.13 -4.46 -5.34
C PRO A 40 -29.12 -4.67 -6.47
N LEU A 41 -29.07 -5.88 -6.98
CA LEU A 41 -28.32 -6.19 -8.20
C LEU A 41 -29.03 -5.61 -9.42
N PRO A 42 -28.28 -5.29 -10.52
CA PRO A 42 -28.87 -4.86 -11.77
C PRO A 42 -29.78 -5.95 -12.38
N GLU A 43 -30.71 -5.53 -13.23
CA GLU A 43 -31.44 -6.47 -14.07
C GLU A 43 -30.50 -7.27 -14.98
N ALA A 44 -31.00 -8.40 -15.51
CA ALA A 44 -30.22 -9.23 -16.41
C ALA A 44 -29.78 -8.43 -17.64
N THR A 45 -28.48 -8.52 -17.95
CA THR A 45 -27.87 -7.87 -19.12
C THR A 45 -27.84 -8.86 -20.30
N THR A 46 -27.74 -8.33 -21.52
CA THR A 46 -27.48 -9.11 -22.73
C THR A 46 -25.96 -9.35 -22.90
N PRO A 47 -25.52 -10.22 -23.81
CA PRO A 47 -24.12 -10.41 -24.12
C PRO A 47 -23.40 -9.14 -24.60
N GLU A 48 -24.14 -8.17 -25.15
CA GLU A 48 -23.63 -6.90 -25.62
C GLU A 48 -23.36 -5.99 -24.41
N ILE A 49 -22.14 -5.49 -24.29
CA ILE A 49 -21.77 -4.49 -23.28
C ILE A 49 -22.23 -3.13 -23.76
N THR A 50 -23.22 -2.55 -23.08
CA THR A 50 -23.80 -1.26 -23.43
C THR A 50 -23.40 -0.15 -22.46
N ALA A 51 -23.54 1.10 -22.90
CA ALA A 51 -23.35 2.25 -22.01
C ALA A 51 -24.36 2.24 -20.83
N ALA A 52 -25.56 1.70 -21.03
CA ALA A 52 -26.56 1.57 -19.97
C ALA A 52 -26.11 0.58 -18.89
N ASP A 53 -25.52 -0.55 -19.28
CA ASP A 53 -24.98 -1.54 -18.34
C ASP A 53 -23.87 -0.96 -17.46
N LEU A 54 -22.98 -0.18 -18.07
CA LEU A 54 -21.91 0.53 -17.32
C LEU A 54 -22.49 1.59 -16.40
N ALA A 55 -23.44 2.39 -16.89
CA ALA A 55 -24.05 3.46 -16.10
C ALA A 55 -24.73 2.95 -14.83
N VAL A 56 -25.47 1.83 -14.90
CA VAL A 56 -26.12 1.23 -13.74
C VAL A 56 -25.08 0.78 -12.71
N ARG A 57 -24.05 0.07 -13.14
CA ARG A 57 -22.99 -0.41 -12.24
C ARG A 57 -22.20 0.72 -11.60
N ILE A 58 -21.79 1.72 -12.39
CA ILE A 58 -21.08 2.89 -11.89
C ILE A 58 -21.96 3.63 -10.87
N LYS A 59 -23.24 3.84 -11.18
CA LYS A 59 -24.17 4.48 -10.26
C LYS A 59 -24.29 3.72 -8.95
N THR A 60 -24.39 2.39 -9.00
CA THR A 60 -24.53 1.57 -7.80
C THR A 60 -23.26 1.61 -6.94
N VAL A 61 -22.07 1.39 -7.53
CA VAL A 61 -20.84 1.41 -6.72
C VAL A 61 -20.48 2.80 -6.20
N ALA A 62 -21.05 3.86 -6.79
CA ALA A 62 -20.88 5.23 -6.33
C ALA A 62 -22.00 5.70 -5.38
N ASP A 63 -22.94 4.83 -5.01
CA ASP A 63 -24.07 5.19 -4.15
C ASP A 63 -23.60 5.52 -2.72
N ASP A 64 -24.25 6.52 -2.10
CA ASP A 64 -23.95 6.98 -0.75
C ASP A 64 -24.10 5.87 0.31
N ALA A 65 -24.91 4.85 0.05
CA ALA A 65 -25.06 3.69 0.91
C ALA A 65 -23.73 2.96 1.17
N PHE A 66 -22.80 3.01 0.23
CA PHE A 66 -21.46 2.44 0.41
C PHE A 66 -20.44 3.37 1.07
N GLU A 67 -20.87 4.56 1.51
CA GLU A 67 -20.07 5.48 2.33
C GLU A 67 -18.65 5.73 1.82
N GLY A 68 -18.48 5.81 0.49
CA GLY A 68 -17.17 6.02 -0.13
C GLY A 68 -16.24 4.80 -0.06
N ARG A 69 -16.77 3.60 0.20
CA ARG A 69 -16.11 2.28 0.09
C ARG A 69 -14.74 2.19 0.79
N GLY A 70 -14.65 2.74 1.99
CA GLY A 70 -13.41 2.62 2.77
C GLY A 70 -13.08 1.16 3.10
N PRO A 71 -11.86 0.66 2.86
CA PRO A 71 -11.47 -0.68 3.29
C PRO A 71 -11.55 -0.82 4.81
N SER A 72 -11.84 -2.02 5.28
CA SER A 72 -12.07 -2.31 6.70
C SER A 72 -13.26 -1.56 7.33
N THR A 73 -14.17 -1.03 6.53
CA THR A 73 -15.42 -0.44 7.02
C THR A 73 -16.63 -1.30 6.63
N PRO A 74 -17.70 -1.34 7.42
CA PRO A 74 -18.89 -2.13 7.07
C PRO A 74 -19.47 -1.80 5.70
N ALA A 75 -19.51 -0.52 5.32
CA ALA A 75 -20.03 -0.09 4.03
C ALA A 75 -19.09 -0.44 2.87
N GLY A 76 -17.77 -0.38 3.08
CA GLY A 76 -16.79 -0.86 2.11
C GLY A 76 -16.92 -2.37 1.87
N GLU A 77 -17.01 -3.16 2.94
CA GLU A 77 -17.21 -4.61 2.85
C GLU A 77 -18.55 -4.98 2.18
N ALA A 78 -19.63 -4.20 2.42
CA ALA A 78 -20.90 -4.37 1.72
C ALA A 78 -20.77 -4.11 0.21
N SER A 79 -19.91 -3.17 -0.21
CA SER A 79 -19.65 -2.96 -1.64
C SER A 79 -18.90 -4.13 -2.28
N ALA A 80 -17.95 -4.74 -1.56
CA ALA A 80 -17.25 -5.95 -2.01
C ALA A 80 -18.23 -7.14 -2.13
N ALA A 81 -19.16 -7.29 -1.18
CA ALA A 81 -20.20 -8.31 -1.23
C ALA A 81 -21.14 -8.12 -2.44
N TRP A 82 -21.53 -6.87 -2.74
CA TRP A 82 -22.32 -6.56 -3.91
C TRP A 82 -21.59 -6.92 -5.21
N ILE A 83 -20.28 -6.64 -5.31
CA ILE A 83 -19.48 -7.00 -6.49
C ILE A 83 -19.41 -8.52 -6.64
N ALA A 84 -19.20 -9.26 -5.56
CA ALA A 84 -19.16 -10.72 -5.59
C ALA A 84 -20.49 -11.31 -6.06
N ALA A 85 -21.62 -10.80 -5.57
CA ALA A 85 -22.93 -11.20 -5.99
C ALA A 85 -23.21 -10.87 -7.47
N GLU A 86 -22.74 -9.72 -7.95
CA GLU A 86 -22.84 -9.36 -9.37
C GLU A 86 -21.98 -10.29 -10.24
N MET A 87 -20.75 -10.63 -9.82
CA MET A 87 -19.91 -11.60 -10.51
C MET A 87 -20.60 -12.98 -10.61
N ALA A 88 -21.21 -13.45 -9.51
CA ALA A 88 -21.97 -14.68 -9.50
C ALA A 88 -23.18 -14.60 -10.45
N ARG A 89 -23.95 -13.49 -10.42
CA ARG A 89 -25.12 -13.28 -11.27
C ARG A 89 -24.77 -13.32 -12.76
N ILE A 90 -23.63 -12.79 -13.16
CA ILE A 90 -23.20 -12.81 -14.57
C ILE A 90 -22.46 -14.10 -14.95
N GLY A 91 -22.37 -15.09 -14.06
CA GLY A 91 -21.91 -16.44 -14.34
C GLY A 91 -20.41 -16.70 -14.13
N LEU A 92 -19.69 -15.83 -13.41
CA LEU A 92 -18.32 -16.14 -13.00
C LEU A 92 -18.33 -17.20 -11.91
N GLN A 93 -17.27 -18.01 -11.87
CA GLN A 93 -17.02 -18.94 -10.79
C GLN A 93 -16.19 -18.28 -9.67
N PRO A 94 -16.36 -18.71 -8.40
CA PRO A 94 -15.51 -18.26 -7.31
C PRO A 94 -14.04 -18.56 -7.56
N GLY A 95 -13.18 -17.56 -7.36
CA GLY A 95 -11.73 -17.68 -7.50
C GLY A 95 -10.96 -17.32 -6.24
N GLY A 96 -11.64 -17.01 -5.14
CA GLY A 96 -11.05 -16.67 -3.85
C GLY A 96 -10.82 -17.85 -2.93
N ASP A 97 -10.62 -17.55 -1.65
CA ASP A 97 -10.29 -18.55 -0.64
C ASP A 97 -11.47 -19.50 -0.37
N ASN A 98 -11.16 -20.77 -0.13
CA ASN A 98 -12.13 -21.81 0.26
C ASN A 98 -13.34 -21.95 -0.69
N GLY A 99 -13.17 -21.64 -2.00
CA GLY A 99 -14.23 -21.73 -3.00
C GLY A 99 -15.25 -20.60 -2.91
N THR A 100 -14.89 -19.48 -2.30
CA THR A 100 -15.67 -18.24 -2.28
C THR A 100 -15.18 -17.25 -3.34
N PHE A 101 -15.89 -16.12 -3.51
CA PHE A 101 -15.39 -15.01 -4.31
C PHE A 101 -14.38 -14.13 -3.59
N PHE A 102 -14.08 -14.38 -2.31
CA PHE A 102 -13.26 -13.52 -1.48
C PHE A 102 -11.87 -14.11 -1.23
N GLN A 103 -10.87 -13.26 -1.34
CA GLN A 103 -9.53 -13.49 -0.81
C GLN A 103 -9.32 -12.50 0.33
N GLU A 104 -9.12 -13.01 1.55
CA GLU A 104 -8.96 -12.15 2.72
C GLU A 104 -7.60 -11.47 2.72
N VAL A 105 -7.62 -10.17 3.06
CA VAL A 105 -6.43 -9.34 3.20
C VAL A 105 -6.36 -8.84 4.64
N LYS A 106 -5.38 -9.35 5.40
CA LYS A 106 -5.10 -8.89 6.75
C LYS A 106 -4.46 -7.51 6.70
N MET A 107 -5.03 -6.57 7.44
CA MET A 107 -4.60 -5.20 7.50
C MET A 107 -4.32 -4.76 8.93
N VAL A 108 -3.62 -3.66 9.06
CA VAL A 108 -3.39 -2.95 10.30
C VAL A 108 -3.67 -1.47 10.09
N ASN A 109 -4.37 -0.86 11.03
CA ASN A 109 -4.62 0.58 11.06
C ASN A 109 -3.69 1.22 12.09
N GLN A 110 -2.84 2.13 11.65
CA GLN A 110 -1.90 2.86 12.49
C GLN A 110 -2.28 4.34 12.52
N THR A 111 -2.40 4.90 13.72
CA THR A 111 -2.74 6.32 13.89
C THR A 111 -1.70 6.98 14.76
N VAL A 112 -0.94 7.91 14.19
CA VAL A 112 0.02 8.73 14.95
C VAL A 112 -0.74 9.72 15.80
N ASP A 113 -0.37 9.81 17.08
CA ASP A 113 -0.85 10.86 17.99
C ASP A 113 0.01 12.13 17.84
N PRO A 114 -0.51 13.19 17.22
CA PRO A 114 0.25 14.41 17.00
C PRO A 114 0.52 15.22 18.28
N ALA A 115 -0.18 14.92 19.37
CA ALA A 115 -0.01 15.64 20.63
C ALA A 115 1.21 15.14 21.44
N THR A 116 1.60 13.88 21.21
CA THR A 116 2.70 13.23 21.93
C THR A 116 3.88 12.87 21.03
N SER A 117 3.71 12.99 19.70
CA SER A 117 4.78 12.73 18.73
C SER A 117 5.53 14.00 18.37
N GLU A 118 6.82 13.88 18.11
CA GLU A 118 7.67 14.99 17.67
C GLU A 118 8.64 14.57 16.55
N LEU A 119 8.91 15.52 15.66
CA LEU A 119 9.99 15.48 14.68
C LEU A 119 10.80 16.76 14.84
N VAL A 120 12.04 16.64 15.27
CA VAL A 120 12.86 17.79 15.66
C VAL A 120 14.09 17.88 14.78
N VAL A 121 14.33 19.08 14.26
CA VAL A 121 15.54 19.45 13.55
C VAL A 121 16.43 20.24 14.50
N THR A 122 17.67 19.80 14.67
CA THR A 122 18.72 20.56 15.38
C THR A 122 19.59 21.25 14.34
N TRP A 123 19.73 22.56 14.48
CA TRP A 123 20.54 23.39 13.59
C TRP A 123 22.03 23.30 13.92
N PRO A 124 22.94 23.75 13.00
CA PRO A 124 24.39 23.73 13.26
C PRO A 124 24.82 24.58 14.45
N ASP A 125 24.07 25.61 14.82
CA ASP A 125 24.28 26.46 15.99
C ASP A 125 23.79 25.85 17.31
N GLY A 126 23.11 24.71 17.25
CA GLY A 126 22.55 23.96 18.37
C GLY A 126 21.13 24.33 18.75
N ASP A 127 20.52 25.29 18.07
CA ASP A 127 19.08 25.58 18.21
C ASP A 127 18.24 24.43 17.66
N GLU A 128 17.05 24.23 18.21
CA GLU A 128 16.11 23.18 17.80
C GLU A 128 14.81 23.77 17.29
N LEU A 129 14.23 23.10 16.27
CA LEU A 129 12.91 23.35 15.74
C LEU A 129 12.09 22.05 15.74
N SER A 130 11.02 22.01 16.54
CA SER A 130 10.02 20.96 16.40
C SER A 130 9.12 21.29 15.22
N LEU A 131 9.08 20.42 14.22
CA LEU A 131 8.27 20.64 13.02
C LEU A 131 6.79 20.44 13.34
N ALA A 132 6.00 21.48 13.08
CA ALA A 132 4.56 21.45 13.30
C ALA A 132 3.88 20.44 12.36
N MET A 133 3.19 19.46 12.96
CA MET A 133 2.43 18.47 12.22
C MET A 133 1.34 19.17 11.40
N LYS A 134 1.18 18.78 10.12
CA LYS A 134 0.33 19.36 9.07
C LYS A 134 0.85 20.64 8.44
N ASP A 135 1.49 21.52 9.19
CA ASP A 135 1.92 22.82 8.68
C ASP A 135 3.30 22.74 8.02
N GLN A 136 4.25 22.04 8.63
CA GLN A 136 5.64 21.92 8.18
C GLN A 136 6.02 20.51 7.77
N ALA A 137 5.41 19.50 8.38
CA ALA A 137 5.67 18.08 8.12
C ALA A 137 4.41 17.24 8.32
N VAL A 138 4.39 16.07 7.70
CA VAL A 138 3.58 14.92 8.13
C VAL A 138 4.51 13.71 8.17
N TYR A 139 4.38 12.90 9.20
CA TYR A 139 5.28 11.76 9.39
C TYR A 139 4.57 10.62 10.12
N TRP A 140 5.08 9.41 9.90
CA TRP A 140 4.56 8.17 10.47
C TRP A 140 5.68 7.14 10.57
N THR A 141 5.34 6.01 11.15
CA THR A 141 6.16 4.80 11.09
C THR A 141 5.36 3.66 10.46
N LYS A 142 6.07 2.72 9.84
CA LYS A 142 5.50 1.45 9.34
C LYS A 142 5.80 0.28 10.29
N HIS A 143 6.40 0.53 11.45
CA HIS A 143 6.61 -0.48 12.47
C HIS A 143 5.28 -0.83 13.15
N GLN A 144 4.89 -2.09 13.08
CA GLN A 144 3.56 -2.59 13.47
C GLN A 144 3.57 -3.31 14.82
N ASN A 145 4.74 -3.51 15.44
CA ASN A 145 4.91 -4.27 16.66
C ASN A 145 5.13 -3.40 17.90
N THR A 146 5.12 -2.08 17.75
CA THR A 146 5.35 -1.13 18.84
C THR A 146 4.50 0.12 18.67
N ASP A 147 3.97 0.61 19.77
CA ASP A 147 3.23 1.87 19.86
C ASP A 147 4.14 3.11 19.92
N THR A 148 5.44 2.90 20.11
CA THR A 148 6.43 3.98 20.18
C THR A 148 7.66 3.63 19.36
N VAL A 149 8.04 4.55 18.46
CA VAL A 149 9.28 4.48 17.68
C VAL A 149 10.05 5.78 17.89
N SER A 150 11.31 5.67 18.33
CA SER A 150 12.17 6.84 18.52
C SER A 150 13.59 6.55 18.09
N PHE A 151 14.30 7.59 17.67
CA PHE A 151 15.72 7.51 17.34
C PHE A 151 16.46 8.78 17.75
N ASP A 152 17.73 8.58 18.08
CA ASP A 152 18.67 9.64 18.45
C ASP A 152 19.00 10.54 17.26
N PRO A 153 19.54 11.76 17.48
CA PRO A 153 19.86 12.68 16.40
C PRO A 153 20.76 12.07 15.31
N THR A 154 20.25 12.00 14.11
CA THR A 154 20.87 11.45 12.90
C THR A 154 21.38 12.56 11.99
N ASP A 155 22.50 12.35 11.31
CA ASP A 155 22.98 13.27 10.26
C ASP A 155 22.03 13.28 9.08
N VAL A 156 21.92 14.43 8.42
CA VAL A 156 21.00 14.63 7.29
C VAL A 156 21.76 14.66 5.96
N VAL A 157 21.28 13.90 4.99
CA VAL A 157 21.86 13.81 3.66
C VAL A 157 20.80 14.06 2.59
N PHE A 158 21.04 14.99 1.70
CA PHE A 158 20.24 15.18 0.49
C PHE A 158 20.67 14.20 -0.59
N VAL A 159 19.76 13.37 -1.03
CA VAL A 159 19.99 12.30 -2.03
C VAL A 159 19.30 12.59 -3.39
N GLY A 160 19.09 13.87 -3.72
CA GLY A 160 18.44 14.24 -4.97
C GLY A 160 17.06 13.62 -5.09
N TYR A 161 16.81 12.89 -6.17
CA TYR A 161 15.54 12.17 -6.40
C TYR A 161 15.49 10.80 -5.70
N GLY A 162 16.57 10.35 -5.07
CA GLY A 162 16.62 9.07 -4.39
C GLY A 162 16.32 7.88 -5.28
N ALA A 163 16.73 7.93 -6.54
CA ALA A 163 16.52 6.87 -7.51
C ALA A 163 17.76 6.00 -7.69
N VAL A 164 17.53 4.67 -7.72
CA VAL A 164 18.51 3.67 -8.14
C VAL A 164 17.91 2.94 -9.35
N ALA A 165 18.29 3.37 -10.54
CA ALA A 165 17.73 2.95 -11.83
C ALA A 165 18.85 2.54 -12.79
N PRO A 166 19.31 1.27 -12.73
CA PRO A 166 20.44 0.79 -13.54
C PRO A 166 20.24 0.95 -15.03
N GLU A 167 19.01 0.84 -15.53
CA GLU A 167 18.65 0.99 -16.94
C GLU A 167 18.89 2.42 -17.47
N TYR A 168 18.90 3.41 -16.58
CA TYR A 168 19.29 4.79 -16.88
C TYR A 168 20.71 5.13 -16.45
N ASN A 169 21.49 4.14 -15.96
CA ASN A 169 22.80 4.36 -15.33
C ASN A 169 22.72 5.45 -14.22
N TRP A 170 21.64 5.40 -13.44
CA TRP A 170 21.32 6.37 -12.39
C TRP A 170 21.40 5.74 -11.00
N ASN A 171 22.12 6.40 -10.08
CA ASN A 171 22.18 5.97 -8.70
C ASN A 171 22.46 7.18 -7.78
N ASP A 172 21.40 7.69 -7.16
CA ASP A 172 21.44 8.85 -6.25
C ASP A 172 22.01 8.50 -4.87
N TYR A 173 22.22 7.21 -4.59
CA TYR A 173 22.79 6.75 -3.32
C TYR A 173 24.28 6.34 -3.43
N ALA A 174 24.88 6.50 -4.59
CA ALA A 174 26.22 5.99 -4.83
C ALA A 174 27.31 6.65 -3.95
N GLY A 175 28.13 5.80 -3.34
CA GLY A 175 29.39 6.21 -2.71
C GLY A 175 29.30 6.62 -1.25
N GLN A 176 28.15 6.41 -0.57
CA GLN A 176 27.98 6.69 0.86
C GLN A 176 27.27 5.51 1.57
N ASP A 177 27.41 5.47 2.88
CA ASP A 177 26.61 4.64 3.80
C ASP A 177 25.52 5.50 4.45
N TYR A 178 24.27 5.02 4.37
CA TYR A 178 23.11 5.72 4.89
C TYR A 178 22.59 5.15 6.21
N LYS A 179 23.24 4.11 6.72
CA LYS A 179 22.86 3.52 7.98
C LYS A 179 22.93 4.56 9.12
N GLY A 180 21.83 4.71 9.83
CA GLY A 180 21.73 5.68 10.91
C GLY A 180 21.59 7.13 10.45
N LYS A 181 21.23 7.40 9.20
CA LYS A 181 21.05 8.76 8.67
C LYS A 181 19.60 9.06 8.32
N THR A 182 19.26 10.34 8.31
CA THR A 182 18.03 10.86 7.69
C THR A 182 18.32 11.29 6.27
N VAL A 183 17.50 10.86 5.31
CA VAL A 183 17.62 11.27 3.90
C VAL A 183 16.52 12.24 3.52
N LEU A 184 16.89 13.32 2.80
CA LEU A 184 15.96 14.26 2.15
C LEU A 184 15.90 13.93 0.66
N ILE A 185 14.68 13.82 0.14
CA ILE A 185 14.42 13.29 -1.20
C ILE A 185 13.45 14.20 -1.94
N LEU A 186 13.76 14.57 -3.18
CA LEU A 186 12.83 15.31 -4.06
C LEU A 186 11.68 14.41 -4.51
N VAL A 187 10.46 14.95 -4.56
CA VAL A 187 9.32 14.26 -5.17
C VAL A 187 9.50 14.17 -6.69
N ASN A 188 8.86 13.19 -7.32
CA ASN A 188 8.96 12.87 -8.74
C ASN A 188 10.35 12.31 -9.12
N ASP A 189 10.73 12.32 -10.39
CA ASP A 189 11.98 11.76 -10.91
C ASP A 189 12.73 12.75 -11.82
N PRO A 190 14.00 12.47 -12.15
CA PRO A 190 14.80 13.36 -12.96
C PRO A 190 14.23 13.63 -14.35
N GLY A 191 13.50 12.69 -14.93
CA GLY A 191 12.86 12.84 -16.24
C GLY A 191 11.83 13.95 -16.26
N TYR A 192 10.97 13.99 -15.23
CA TYR A 192 9.99 15.07 -15.06
C TYR A 192 10.68 16.44 -15.04
N ALA A 193 11.75 16.56 -14.26
CA ALA A 193 12.45 17.82 -14.06
C ALA A 193 13.22 18.30 -15.30
N THR A 194 13.71 17.39 -16.14
CA THR A 194 14.44 17.71 -17.39
C THR A 194 13.52 17.79 -18.60
N GLY A 195 12.42 17.05 -18.59
CA GLY A 195 11.54 16.87 -19.75
C GLY A 195 12.17 16.02 -20.87
N ASP A 196 13.32 15.40 -20.62
CA ASP A 196 14.01 14.54 -21.59
C ASP A 196 13.30 13.18 -21.69
N PRO A 197 12.70 12.82 -22.83
CA PRO A 197 11.99 11.54 -22.98
C PRO A 197 12.90 10.32 -22.89
N ALA A 198 14.21 10.48 -23.08
CA ALA A 198 15.18 9.39 -22.91
C ALA A 198 15.51 9.11 -21.44
N LEU A 199 15.12 9.99 -20.53
CA LEU A 199 15.38 9.89 -19.10
C LEU A 199 14.04 9.73 -18.34
N PHE A 200 13.82 8.60 -17.70
CA PHE A 200 12.61 8.28 -16.91
C PHE A 200 11.28 8.59 -17.62
N ASN A 201 11.20 8.36 -18.94
CA ASN A 201 10.02 8.68 -19.76
C ASN A 201 9.63 10.17 -19.79
N GLY A 202 10.58 11.09 -19.60
CA GLY A 202 10.33 12.53 -19.62
C GLY A 202 9.35 12.96 -18.53
N ARG A 203 8.31 13.70 -18.89
CA ARG A 203 7.34 14.23 -17.93
C ARG A 203 6.34 13.21 -17.38
N ALA A 204 6.35 11.98 -17.84
CA ALA A 204 5.54 10.92 -17.25
C ALA A 204 6.20 10.43 -15.97
N MET A 205 5.46 10.47 -14.86
CA MET A 205 5.99 9.94 -13.59
C MET A 205 6.18 8.43 -13.69
N THR A 206 7.43 7.97 -13.55
CA THR A 206 7.75 6.54 -13.43
C THR A 206 7.53 6.06 -11.99
N TYR A 207 7.71 4.76 -11.74
CA TYR A 207 7.68 4.25 -10.35
C TYR A 207 8.75 4.90 -9.47
N TYR A 208 9.93 5.23 -10.03
CA TYR A 208 10.98 5.96 -9.33
C TYR A 208 10.55 7.34 -8.82
N GLY A 209 9.59 7.98 -9.49
CA GLY A 209 9.01 9.25 -9.06
C GLY A 209 8.00 9.16 -7.94
N ARG A 210 7.48 7.95 -7.66
CA ARG A 210 6.46 7.73 -6.63
C ARG A 210 7.05 7.87 -5.23
N TRP A 211 6.31 8.50 -4.34
CA TRP A 211 6.70 8.64 -2.93
C TRP A 211 6.89 7.27 -2.24
N THR A 212 6.10 6.26 -2.59
CA THR A 212 6.26 4.88 -2.10
C THR A 212 7.65 4.34 -2.39
N TYR A 213 8.13 4.49 -3.63
CA TYR A 213 9.47 4.07 -4.01
C TYR A 213 10.55 4.79 -3.19
N LYS A 214 10.39 6.10 -2.91
CA LYS A 214 11.37 6.89 -2.14
C LYS A 214 11.61 6.28 -0.75
N PHE A 215 10.52 5.94 -0.05
CA PHE A 215 10.60 5.32 1.27
C PHE A 215 11.17 3.90 1.20
N GLU A 216 10.75 3.11 0.21
CA GLU A 216 11.28 1.77 0.01
C GLU A 216 12.77 1.77 -0.28
N GLU A 217 13.23 2.66 -1.16
CA GLU A 217 14.64 2.75 -1.50
C GLU A 217 15.49 3.26 -0.34
N ALA A 218 15.04 4.29 0.37
CA ALA A 218 15.71 4.78 1.56
C ALA A 218 15.88 3.67 2.62
N ALA A 219 14.85 2.84 2.82
CA ALA A 219 14.92 1.68 3.70
C ALA A 219 15.93 0.63 3.19
N ARG A 220 15.94 0.31 1.88
CA ARG A 220 16.93 -0.60 1.28
C ARG A 220 18.37 -0.11 1.46
N GLN A 221 18.57 1.20 1.47
CA GLN A 221 19.87 1.84 1.72
C GLN A 221 20.20 1.94 3.21
N GLY A 222 19.31 1.53 4.12
CA GLY A 222 19.52 1.49 5.56
C GLY A 222 19.29 2.81 6.27
N ALA A 223 18.65 3.79 5.64
CA ALA A 223 18.33 5.07 6.27
C ALA A 223 17.38 4.87 7.47
N THR A 224 17.65 5.61 8.56
CA THR A 224 16.80 5.63 9.75
C THR A 224 15.50 6.39 9.49
N ALA A 225 15.58 7.50 8.76
CA ALA A 225 14.42 8.30 8.40
C ALA A 225 14.49 8.76 6.94
N ALA A 226 13.33 8.87 6.31
CA ALA A 226 13.20 9.36 4.96
C ALA A 226 12.13 10.46 4.89
N LEU A 227 12.52 11.63 4.43
CA LEU A 227 11.65 12.80 4.30
C LEU A 227 11.59 13.25 2.84
N VAL A 228 10.41 13.13 2.24
CA VAL A 228 10.17 13.61 0.88
C VAL A 228 9.84 15.11 0.93
N ILE A 229 10.53 15.88 0.11
CA ILE A 229 10.30 17.33 -0.04
C ILE A 229 9.12 17.52 -0.99
N HIS A 230 8.04 18.14 -0.49
CA HIS A 230 6.86 18.41 -1.28
C HIS A 230 7.04 19.68 -2.12
N GLU A 231 6.77 19.56 -3.40
CA GLU A 231 6.59 20.68 -4.33
C GLU A 231 5.32 20.44 -5.15
N THR A 232 4.43 21.44 -5.20
CA THR A 232 3.08 21.31 -5.78
C THR A 232 3.11 20.88 -7.25
N GLU A 233 3.96 21.48 -8.08
CA GLU A 233 3.98 21.18 -9.51
C GLU A 233 4.52 19.76 -9.80
N PRO A 234 5.68 19.32 -9.24
CA PRO A 234 6.17 17.96 -9.42
C PRO A 234 5.26 16.89 -8.79
N ALA A 235 4.59 17.16 -7.68
CA ALA A 235 3.66 16.24 -7.05
C ALA A 235 2.33 16.14 -7.81
N ALA A 236 1.96 17.18 -8.57
CA ALA A 236 0.65 17.38 -9.21
C ALA A 236 -0.52 17.63 -8.24
N TYR A 237 -0.25 17.95 -6.99
CA TYR A 237 -1.23 18.34 -5.95
C TYR A 237 -0.57 19.25 -4.91
N GLY A 238 -1.39 20.02 -4.20
CA GLY A 238 -0.93 20.92 -3.16
C GLY A 238 -0.64 20.22 -1.83
N TRP A 239 -0.01 20.95 -0.91
CA TRP A 239 0.34 20.45 0.42
C TRP A 239 -0.88 19.99 1.22
N GLU A 240 -2.03 20.62 1.04
CA GLU A 240 -3.28 20.27 1.69
C GLU A 240 -3.72 18.82 1.43
N VAL A 241 -3.37 18.26 0.27
CA VAL A 241 -3.62 16.85 -0.05
C VAL A 241 -2.73 15.96 0.82
N VAL A 242 -1.45 16.28 0.92
CA VAL A 242 -0.49 15.52 1.74
C VAL A 242 -0.89 15.61 3.22
N SER A 243 -1.06 16.82 3.72
CA SER A 243 -1.39 17.04 5.15
C SER A 243 -2.75 16.46 5.53
N GLY A 244 -3.71 16.40 4.60
CA GLY A 244 -5.02 15.81 4.82
C GLY A 244 -5.06 14.29 4.72
N SER A 245 -4.22 13.71 3.84
CA SER A 245 -4.21 12.26 3.59
C SER A 245 -3.38 11.48 4.64
N TRP A 246 -2.33 12.09 5.19
CA TRP A 246 -1.37 11.41 6.08
C TRP A 246 -1.57 11.73 7.56
N THR A 247 -2.74 12.23 7.91
CA THR A 247 -3.13 12.45 9.31
C THR A 247 -4.41 11.68 9.62
N GLY A 248 -4.48 11.07 10.79
CA GLY A 248 -5.54 10.11 11.15
C GLY A 248 -5.11 8.67 10.86
N ALA A 249 -6.06 7.75 10.86
CA ALA A 249 -5.79 6.33 10.65
C ALA A 249 -5.24 6.05 9.25
N GLN A 250 -4.13 5.31 9.21
CA GLN A 250 -3.48 4.85 7.99
C GLN A 250 -3.55 3.32 7.93
N SER A 251 -4.19 2.79 6.92
CA SER A 251 -4.27 1.35 6.70
C SER A 251 -3.04 0.85 5.95
N ASP A 252 -2.48 -0.27 6.40
CA ASP A 252 -1.39 -0.99 5.70
C ASP A 252 -1.63 -2.50 5.77
N LEU A 253 -0.91 -3.25 4.95
CA LEU A 253 -0.88 -4.71 5.05
C LEU A 253 -0.14 -5.14 6.32
N VAL A 254 -0.60 -6.22 6.95
CA VAL A 254 0.20 -6.87 7.99
C VAL A 254 1.49 -7.39 7.38
N ARG A 255 2.62 -6.90 7.85
CA ARG A 255 3.95 -7.27 7.35
C ARG A 255 4.50 -8.46 8.13
N PRO A 256 5.11 -9.46 7.46
CA PRO A 256 5.67 -10.62 8.15
C PRO A 256 6.76 -10.26 9.18
N ASP A 257 7.50 -9.19 8.93
CA ASP A 257 8.55 -8.66 9.80
C ASP A 257 8.07 -7.55 10.75
N GLY A 258 6.76 -7.30 10.80
CA GLY A 258 6.23 -6.20 11.59
C GLY A 258 6.69 -4.80 11.14
N GLY A 259 7.21 -4.68 9.91
CA GLY A 259 7.70 -3.43 9.35
C GLY A 259 9.13 -3.07 9.72
N GLU A 260 9.89 -3.97 10.36
CA GLU A 260 11.29 -3.71 10.77
C GLU A 260 12.23 -3.44 9.59
N SER A 261 11.91 -3.92 8.40
CA SER A 261 12.65 -3.62 7.17
C SER A 261 12.40 -2.21 6.60
N ARG A 262 11.47 -1.46 7.18
CA ARG A 262 11.17 -0.07 6.81
C ARG A 262 12.00 0.91 7.64
N ALA A 263 12.15 2.14 7.13
CA ALA A 263 12.71 3.22 7.93
C ALA A 263 11.88 3.44 9.21
N GLN A 264 12.54 3.85 10.30
CA GLN A 264 11.85 4.14 11.56
C GLN A 264 10.85 5.29 11.41
N LEU A 265 11.15 6.26 10.52
CA LEU A 265 10.26 7.33 10.14
C LEU A 265 10.22 7.50 8.64
N GLU A 266 9.02 7.57 8.13
CA GLU A 266 8.70 8.02 6.78
C GLU A 266 7.86 9.29 6.87
N GLY A 267 8.11 10.27 6.01
CA GLY A 267 7.35 11.51 6.08
C GLY A 267 7.58 12.46 4.91
N TRP A 268 6.81 13.52 4.94
CA TRP A 268 6.94 14.64 4.02
C TRP A 268 7.23 15.91 4.78
N ILE A 269 8.02 16.78 4.17
CA ILE A 269 8.22 18.16 4.63
C ILE A 269 7.82 19.13 3.52
N THR A 270 7.39 20.33 3.93
CA THR A 270 7.12 21.39 2.95
C THR A 270 8.41 21.84 2.26
N ARG A 271 8.25 22.41 1.06
CA ARG A 271 9.36 23.05 0.34
C ARG A 271 10.05 24.12 1.19
N ASP A 272 9.27 24.94 1.90
CA ASP A 272 9.81 26.04 2.69
C ASP A 272 10.61 25.52 3.90
N THR A 273 10.14 24.47 4.59
CA THR A 273 10.92 23.77 5.63
C THR A 273 12.23 23.24 5.05
N ALA A 274 12.18 22.58 3.88
CA ALA A 274 13.40 22.09 3.23
C ALA A 274 14.36 23.24 2.89
N ALA A 275 13.86 24.32 2.28
CA ALA A 275 14.68 25.48 1.94
C ALA A 275 15.38 26.10 3.15
N GLU A 276 14.69 26.19 4.29
CA GLU A 276 15.28 26.63 5.56
C GLU A 276 16.38 25.67 6.02
N MET A 277 16.15 24.35 5.98
CA MET A 277 17.16 23.34 6.33
C MET A 277 18.44 23.51 5.48
N PHE A 278 18.30 23.67 4.17
CA PHE A 278 19.44 23.90 3.27
C PHE A 278 20.16 25.21 3.61
N GLN A 279 19.43 26.29 3.77
CA GLN A 279 20.00 27.60 4.11
C GLN A 279 20.79 27.56 5.42
N LYS A 280 20.27 26.92 6.46
CA LYS A 280 20.94 26.75 7.76
C LYS A 280 22.20 25.88 7.67
N ALA A 281 22.25 24.94 6.72
CA ALA A 281 23.43 24.16 6.39
C ALA A 281 24.41 24.90 5.43
N GLY A 282 24.15 26.16 5.10
CA GLY A 282 24.98 26.96 4.19
C GLY A 282 24.85 26.57 2.69
N LEU A 283 23.76 25.88 2.31
CA LEU A 283 23.51 25.42 0.97
C LEU A 283 22.35 26.19 0.32
N ASP A 284 22.37 26.31 -1.00
CA ASP A 284 21.25 26.84 -1.81
C ASP A 284 20.38 25.70 -2.30
N PHE A 285 19.11 25.66 -1.89
CA PHE A 285 18.18 24.59 -2.24
C PHE A 285 17.93 24.48 -3.76
N GLU A 286 17.77 25.62 -4.45
CA GLU A 286 17.51 25.61 -5.90
C GLU A 286 18.75 25.17 -6.69
N ALA A 287 19.95 25.55 -6.23
CA ALA A 287 21.18 25.04 -6.81
C ALA A 287 21.32 23.52 -6.62
N MET A 288 20.97 23.01 -5.46
CA MET A 288 20.99 21.56 -5.17
C MET A 288 19.96 20.80 -6.00
N LYS A 289 18.75 21.33 -6.18
CA LYS A 289 17.74 20.77 -7.10
C LYS A 289 18.27 20.73 -8.54
N THR A 290 18.95 21.78 -8.96
CA THR A 290 19.53 21.86 -10.30
C THR A 290 20.63 20.82 -10.49
N ALA A 291 21.49 20.64 -9.50
CA ALA A 291 22.53 19.62 -9.52
C ALA A 291 21.95 18.20 -9.57
N ALA A 292 20.88 17.95 -8.82
CA ALA A 292 20.20 16.64 -8.74
C ALA A 292 19.60 16.17 -10.07
N LYS A 293 19.37 17.07 -11.04
CA LYS A 293 18.89 16.72 -12.41
C LYS A 293 19.97 16.10 -13.29
N THR A 294 21.23 16.14 -12.84
CA THR A 294 22.37 15.76 -13.67
C THR A 294 22.78 14.32 -13.42
N PRO A 295 22.95 13.47 -14.44
CA PRO A 295 23.50 12.13 -14.28
C PRO A 295 24.82 12.15 -13.52
N GLY A 296 24.94 11.25 -12.54
CA GLY A 296 26.14 11.18 -11.69
C GLY A 296 26.16 12.19 -10.54
N PHE A 297 25.02 12.84 -10.25
CA PHE A 297 24.84 13.61 -9.01
C PHE A 297 25.38 12.83 -7.80
N LYS A 298 25.98 13.51 -6.85
CA LYS A 298 26.47 12.93 -5.61
C LYS A 298 25.67 13.47 -4.44
N PRO A 299 25.27 12.61 -3.51
CA PRO A 299 24.59 13.01 -2.28
C PRO A 299 25.37 14.08 -1.52
N VAL A 300 24.66 15.02 -0.92
CA VAL A 300 25.25 16.17 -0.22
C VAL A 300 24.81 16.13 1.24
N ALA A 301 25.79 16.11 2.17
CA ALA A 301 25.50 16.23 3.59
C ALA A 301 25.02 17.68 3.90
N LEU A 302 24.02 17.79 4.76
CA LEU A 302 23.63 19.05 5.38
C LEU A 302 24.41 19.19 6.68
N ASP A 303 25.66 19.61 6.57
CA ASP A 303 26.64 19.58 7.65
C ASP A 303 26.14 20.30 8.94
N GLY A 304 26.28 19.63 10.07
CA GLY A 304 25.85 20.12 11.37
C GLY A 304 24.36 20.04 11.64
N LEU A 305 23.55 19.73 10.64
CA LEU A 305 22.11 19.58 10.80
C LEU A 305 21.78 18.14 11.21
N LYS A 306 20.93 17.98 12.23
CA LYS A 306 20.51 16.67 12.70
C LYS A 306 18.98 16.58 12.82
N VAL A 307 18.48 15.36 12.74
CA VAL A 307 17.06 15.05 12.91
C VAL A 307 16.90 13.95 13.95
N ARG A 308 15.99 14.14 14.89
CA ARG A 308 15.50 13.13 15.83
C ARG A 308 13.98 13.08 15.80
N ALA A 309 13.40 11.95 16.19
CA ALA A 309 11.96 11.85 16.34
C ALA A 309 11.57 10.92 17.48
N SER A 310 10.36 11.15 18.00
CA SER A 310 9.61 10.21 18.81
C SER A 310 8.19 10.16 18.26
N ILE A 311 7.76 8.98 17.81
CA ILE A 311 6.44 8.74 17.22
C ILE A 311 5.66 7.86 18.18
N HIS A 312 4.51 8.34 18.62
CA HIS A 312 3.54 7.57 19.39
C HIS A 312 2.33 7.29 18.50
N GLN A 313 1.89 6.04 18.49
CA GLN A 313 0.80 5.59 17.62
C GLN A 313 -0.12 4.60 18.32
N THR A 314 -1.36 4.54 17.87
CA THR A 314 -2.24 3.41 18.12
C THR A 314 -2.16 2.44 16.95
N ILE A 315 -2.26 1.13 17.25
CA ILE A 315 -2.20 0.06 16.26
C ILE A 315 -3.43 -0.81 16.47
N GLU A 316 -4.28 -0.88 15.45
CA GLU A 316 -5.52 -1.64 15.49
C GLU A 316 -5.54 -2.67 14.34
N PRO A 317 -5.94 -3.92 14.60
CA PRO A 317 -6.11 -4.89 13.53
C PRO A 317 -7.26 -4.46 12.62
N GLY A 318 -7.09 -4.71 11.33
CA GLY A 318 -8.08 -4.52 10.30
C GLY A 318 -8.12 -5.69 9.34
N SER A 319 -9.13 -5.73 8.51
CA SER A 319 -9.21 -6.69 7.40
C SER A 319 -9.95 -6.05 6.23
N SER A 320 -9.61 -6.50 5.06
CA SER A 320 -10.34 -6.22 3.82
C SER A 320 -10.29 -7.45 2.95
N ARG A 321 -10.86 -7.40 1.76
CA ARG A 321 -10.91 -8.55 0.86
C ARG A 321 -10.80 -8.15 -0.60
N ASN A 322 -10.09 -8.95 -1.39
CA ASN A 322 -10.20 -8.91 -2.83
C ASN A 322 -11.41 -9.72 -3.27
N VAL A 323 -12.07 -9.28 -4.32
CA VAL A 323 -13.14 -10.04 -4.96
C VAL A 323 -12.59 -10.67 -6.23
N VAL A 324 -12.61 -12.01 -6.30
CA VAL A 324 -11.98 -12.78 -7.38
C VAL A 324 -13.02 -13.68 -8.06
N GLY A 325 -13.29 -13.40 -9.32
CA GLY A 325 -14.14 -14.23 -10.16
C GLY A 325 -13.35 -14.80 -11.35
N VAL A 326 -13.66 -16.02 -11.75
CA VAL A 326 -12.94 -16.76 -12.80
C VAL A 326 -13.91 -17.22 -13.89
N ILE A 327 -13.48 -17.08 -15.14
CA ILE A 327 -14.05 -17.79 -16.29
C ILE A 327 -13.04 -18.84 -16.70
N PRO A 328 -13.30 -20.15 -16.49
CA PRO A 328 -12.35 -21.20 -16.81
C PRO A 328 -12.02 -21.26 -18.30
N GLY A 329 -10.73 -21.34 -18.62
CA GLY A 329 -10.28 -21.56 -19.99
C GLY A 329 -10.54 -23.01 -20.44
N THR A 330 -10.91 -23.20 -21.71
CA THR A 330 -11.18 -24.53 -22.28
C THR A 330 -10.00 -25.13 -23.03
N THR A 331 -9.10 -24.32 -23.56
CA THR A 331 -7.98 -24.74 -24.40
C THR A 331 -6.64 -24.75 -23.65
N LYS A 332 -6.45 -23.76 -22.77
CA LYS A 332 -5.22 -23.56 -21.97
C LYS A 332 -5.60 -23.19 -20.54
N PRO A 333 -6.07 -24.14 -19.74
CA PRO A 333 -6.62 -23.87 -18.41
C PRO A 333 -5.58 -23.35 -17.42
N ASP A 334 -4.29 -23.53 -17.68
CA ASP A 334 -3.17 -23.09 -16.83
C ASP A 334 -2.59 -21.72 -17.26
N GLU A 335 -3.15 -21.10 -18.34
CA GLU A 335 -2.77 -19.76 -18.76
C GLU A 335 -3.87 -18.76 -18.37
N TYR A 336 -3.49 -17.66 -17.69
CA TYR A 336 -4.46 -16.69 -17.17
C TYR A 336 -4.31 -15.35 -17.88
N VAL A 337 -5.46 -14.73 -18.21
CA VAL A 337 -5.57 -13.31 -18.52
C VAL A 337 -6.23 -12.65 -17.32
N LEU A 338 -5.52 -11.70 -16.69
CA LEU A 338 -5.96 -11.07 -15.46
C LEU A 338 -6.43 -9.63 -15.73
N TYR A 339 -7.64 -9.31 -15.28
CA TYR A 339 -8.17 -7.96 -15.22
C TYR A 339 -8.26 -7.54 -13.76
N THR A 340 -7.67 -6.39 -13.41
CA THR A 340 -7.66 -5.86 -12.05
C THR A 340 -8.19 -4.45 -12.01
N ALA A 341 -9.00 -4.15 -10.98
CA ALA A 341 -9.42 -2.80 -10.65
C ALA A 341 -9.70 -2.74 -9.15
N HIS A 342 -9.35 -1.65 -8.49
CA HIS A 342 -9.68 -1.52 -7.08
C HIS A 342 -11.16 -1.14 -6.90
N TRP A 343 -11.82 -1.75 -5.91
CA TRP A 343 -13.20 -1.44 -5.54
C TRP A 343 -13.27 -0.41 -4.42
N ASP A 344 -12.22 -0.32 -3.60
CA ASP A 344 -12.13 0.57 -2.45
C ASP A 344 -11.96 2.04 -2.84
N HIS A 345 -12.29 2.93 -1.91
CA HIS A 345 -12.00 4.36 -1.99
C HIS A 345 -11.72 4.91 -0.59
N LEU A 346 -11.67 6.22 -0.42
CA LEU A 346 -11.19 6.88 0.79
C LEU A 346 -12.16 6.80 1.98
N GLY A 347 -13.35 6.25 1.79
CA GLY A 347 -14.37 6.22 2.83
C GLY A 347 -14.97 7.62 3.10
N LYS A 348 -15.68 7.75 4.20
CA LYS A 348 -16.25 9.03 4.67
C LYS A 348 -15.18 9.97 5.20
N LYS A 349 -15.30 11.24 4.88
CA LYS A 349 -14.56 12.28 5.58
C LYS A 349 -14.99 12.34 7.03
N THR A 350 -14.04 12.43 7.95
CA THR A 350 -14.27 12.51 9.40
C THR A 350 -13.79 13.85 9.98
N GLY A 351 -14.18 14.15 11.22
CA GLY A 351 -13.77 15.37 11.91
C GLY A 351 -14.33 16.63 11.26
N GLU A 352 -13.52 17.69 11.18
CA GLU A 352 -13.92 18.99 10.64
C GLU A 352 -14.34 18.97 9.17
N LYS A 353 -13.98 17.93 8.44
CA LYS A 353 -14.35 17.73 7.03
C LYS A 353 -15.61 16.89 6.84
N ALA A 354 -16.24 16.42 7.94
CA ALA A 354 -17.46 15.64 7.85
C ALA A 354 -18.58 16.46 7.21
N GLY A 355 -19.27 15.90 6.21
CA GLY A 355 -20.36 16.57 5.49
C GLY A 355 -19.92 17.67 4.51
N LYS A 356 -18.64 17.81 4.21
CA LYS A 356 -18.12 18.65 3.12
C LYS A 356 -17.78 17.76 1.92
N GLU A 357 -18.50 17.97 0.84
CA GLU A 357 -18.23 17.33 -0.47
C GLU A 357 -17.05 18.02 -1.18
#